data_30ee80eeea8aca74fc4ea9a494b9a23b
#
_entry.id   30ee80eeea8aca74fc4ea9a494b9a23b
#
_cell.length_a   1.000
_cell.length_b   1.000
_cell.length_c   1.000
_cell.angle_alpha   90.00
_cell.angle_beta   90.00
_cell.angle_gamma   90.00
#
_symmetry.space_group_name_H-M   'P 1'
#
loop_
_entity.id
_entity.type
_entity.pdbx_description
1 polymer ?
#
loop_
_entity_poly.entity_id
_entity_poly.type
_entity_poly.pdbx_seq_one_letter_code
_entity_poly.pdbx_strand_id
1 'polypeptide(L)'
;MFTRTNGLGDRQEAQQCRLCLGPTQFRFRHRILLRYDTAYFECERCGSLQTSPPHWLTEAYSFGGSTLDVGTALRPLQNWLLLAAAFQACGLPKTARYIDFGGNSGLFTQLMRYSGYRFECFDRYTKPFFADYHHLTELGAEEAFLVTAFEVLEHFAEPRQELDALFATQPALVITSTQLWQGQGADWGYLAPACGQHVFFYGEAGLRDLALRHGYDLVLGRSFQFFARKRERSPAISELLTSLPMAELKDEDILATAGSVVRGNDYIAQDSAEAVAQFVRNLEARTEPKDSLRAALSQVRDGLLSLGRIGYDTLNKHRKG
;
A
#
# COMPACT_ATOMS: atom_id res chain seq x y z
N MET A 1 28.04 -56.94 7.58
CA MET A 1 26.57 -56.86 7.57
C MET A 1 26.23 -55.39 7.66
N PHE A 2 26.13 -54.70 6.48
CA PHE A 2 25.85 -53.27 6.42
C PHE A 2 24.35 -53.10 6.20
N THR A 3 23.67 -52.65 7.23
CA THR A 3 22.27 -52.26 7.12
C THR A 3 22.15 -50.97 6.31
N ARG A 4 21.52 -51.05 5.14
CA ARG A 4 21.07 -49.89 4.34
C ARG A 4 20.01 -49.15 5.16
N THR A 5 20.33 -47.95 5.62
CA THR A 5 19.33 -46.99 6.07
C THR A 5 18.54 -46.53 4.84
N ASN A 6 17.28 -46.95 4.78
CA ASN A 6 16.31 -46.44 3.79
C ASN A 6 16.15 -44.94 4.01
N GLY A 7 16.61 -44.18 3.03
CA GLY A 7 16.26 -42.75 2.90
C GLY A 7 14.76 -42.64 2.68
N LEU A 8 13.99 -42.36 3.72
CA LEU A 8 12.68 -41.76 3.64
C LEU A 8 12.92 -40.31 3.17
N GLY A 9 12.99 -40.12 1.84
CA GLY A 9 12.94 -38.80 1.26
C GLY A 9 11.63 -38.16 1.72
N ASP A 10 11.75 -37.00 2.39
CA ASP A 10 10.66 -36.08 2.67
C ASP A 10 9.88 -35.79 1.38
N ARG A 11 8.85 -36.60 1.11
CA ARG A 11 7.82 -36.23 0.16
C ARG A 11 7.01 -35.15 0.84
N GLN A 12 7.48 -33.91 0.70
CA GLN A 12 6.65 -32.78 1.06
C GLN A 12 5.37 -32.85 0.22
N GLU A 13 4.23 -32.94 0.90
CA GLU A 13 2.93 -33.00 0.25
C GLU A 13 2.79 -31.79 -0.69
N ALA A 14 2.43 -32.08 -1.95
CA ALA A 14 2.16 -31.07 -2.94
C ALA A 14 1.03 -30.16 -2.41
N GLN A 15 1.31 -28.88 -2.30
CA GLN A 15 0.34 -27.90 -1.84
C GLN A 15 -0.40 -27.31 -3.05
N GLN A 16 -1.62 -26.85 -2.83
CA GLN A 16 -2.32 -26.04 -3.83
C GLN A 16 -1.82 -24.57 -3.77
N CYS A 17 -1.74 -23.96 -4.93
CA CYS A 17 -1.45 -22.54 -5.04
C CYS A 17 -2.56 -21.72 -4.37
N ARG A 18 -2.20 -20.88 -3.42
CA ARG A 18 -3.15 -20.03 -2.68
C ARG A 18 -3.83 -18.96 -3.56
N LEU A 19 -3.28 -18.66 -4.75
CA LEU A 19 -3.88 -17.71 -5.70
C LEU A 19 -4.82 -18.39 -6.70
N CYS A 20 -4.34 -19.40 -7.44
CA CYS A 20 -5.07 -19.98 -8.56
C CYS A 20 -5.58 -21.40 -8.31
N LEU A 21 -5.27 -22.02 -7.17
CA LEU A 21 -5.61 -23.39 -6.77
C LEU A 21 -4.97 -24.48 -7.69
N GLY A 22 -3.98 -24.12 -8.50
CA GLY A 22 -3.22 -25.06 -9.31
C GLY A 22 -2.22 -25.87 -8.47
N PRO A 23 -1.66 -26.96 -9.02
CA PRO A 23 -0.64 -27.75 -8.35
C PRO A 23 0.65 -26.93 -8.18
N THR A 24 1.41 -27.23 -7.14
CA THR A 24 2.70 -26.60 -6.88
C THR A 24 3.81 -27.65 -6.80
N GLN A 25 5.03 -27.24 -7.14
CA GLN A 25 6.22 -28.04 -6.99
C GLN A 25 7.19 -27.38 -6.00
N PHE A 26 7.89 -28.20 -5.22
CA PHE A 26 8.94 -27.74 -4.32
C PHE A 26 10.09 -27.07 -5.10
N ARG A 27 10.60 -25.94 -4.56
CA ARG A 27 11.73 -25.22 -5.17
C ARG A 27 12.96 -25.23 -4.27
N PHE A 28 12.82 -24.71 -3.04
CA PHE A 28 13.91 -24.62 -2.06
C PHE A 28 13.37 -24.44 -0.64
N ARG A 29 14.28 -24.42 0.32
CA ARG A 29 13.99 -24.07 1.70
C ARG A 29 14.74 -22.83 2.12
N HIS A 30 14.16 -22.10 3.06
CA HIS A 30 14.81 -20.96 3.71
C HIS A 30 14.47 -20.91 5.19
N ARG A 31 15.36 -20.33 5.99
CA ARG A 31 15.13 -20.17 7.43
C ARG A 31 14.52 -18.79 7.68
N ILE A 32 13.22 -18.75 7.92
CA ILE A 32 12.46 -17.53 8.22
C ILE A 32 12.65 -17.13 9.67
N LEU A 33 12.83 -15.80 9.93
CA LEU A 33 13.11 -15.23 11.24
C LEU A 33 14.31 -15.91 11.92
N LEU A 34 15.26 -16.42 11.15
CA LEU A 34 16.41 -17.24 11.60
C LEU A 34 16.01 -18.50 12.38
N ARG A 35 14.74 -18.88 12.39
CA ARG A 35 14.17 -19.90 13.27
C ARG A 35 13.36 -20.97 12.55
N TYR A 36 12.47 -20.58 11.63
CA TYR A 36 11.51 -21.48 10.99
C TYR A 36 12.07 -22.02 9.67
N ASP A 37 12.34 -23.31 9.60
CA ASP A 37 12.75 -23.96 8.34
C ASP A 37 11.54 -24.12 7.43
N THR A 38 11.45 -23.30 6.41
CA THR A 38 10.27 -23.10 5.56
C THR A 38 10.54 -23.53 4.13
N ALA A 39 9.64 -24.31 3.56
CA ALA A 39 9.68 -24.69 2.16
C ALA A 39 8.98 -23.63 1.29
N TYR A 40 9.50 -23.45 0.08
CA TYR A 40 8.94 -22.63 -0.97
C TYR A 40 8.49 -23.51 -2.13
N PHE A 41 7.31 -23.19 -2.65
CA PHE A 41 6.66 -23.93 -3.72
C PHE A 41 6.28 -23.01 -4.88
N GLU A 42 6.59 -23.40 -6.09
CA GLU A 42 6.20 -22.66 -7.29
C GLU A 42 4.97 -23.33 -7.93
N CYS A 43 4.01 -22.53 -8.33
CA CYS A 43 2.81 -22.99 -8.99
C CYS A 43 3.09 -23.33 -10.46
N GLU A 44 2.77 -24.55 -10.88
CA GLU A 44 2.92 -25.00 -12.28
C GLU A 44 1.98 -24.28 -13.25
N ARG A 45 0.85 -23.74 -12.75
CA ARG A 45 -0.15 -23.07 -13.58
C ARG A 45 0.09 -21.58 -13.73
N CYS A 46 0.30 -20.85 -12.62
CA CYS A 46 0.38 -19.38 -12.63
C CYS A 46 1.79 -18.85 -12.41
N GLY A 47 2.78 -19.73 -12.22
CA GLY A 47 4.17 -19.34 -12.02
C GLY A 47 4.46 -18.58 -10.73
N SER A 48 3.51 -18.42 -9.82
CA SER A 48 3.74 -17.74 -8.55
C SER A 48 4.46 -18.64 -7.55
N LEU A 49 5.30 -18.04 -6.69
CA LEU A 49 6.00 -18.75 -5.62
C LEU A 49 5.29 -18.45 -4.29
N GLN A 50 5.18 -19.45 -3.43
CA GLN A 50 4.59 -19.32 -2.10
C GLN A 50 5.38 -20.08 -1.06
N THR A 51 5.32 -19.62 0.20
CA THR A 51 5.83 -20.39 1.35
C THR A 51 4.87 -21.53 1.72
N SER A 52 5.34 -22.50 2.51
CA SER A 52 4.44 -23.32 3.35
C SER A 52 3.49 -22.40 4.13
N PRO A 53 2.35 -22.91 4.67
CA PRO A 53 1.43 -22.09 5.46
C PRO A 53 2.17 -21.26 6.51
N PRO A 54 2.06 -19.91 6.50
CA PRO A 54 2.95 -19.03 7.24
C PRO A 54 2.49 -18.83 8.69
N HIS A 55 2.64 -19.85 9.52
CA HIS A 55 2.23 -19.88 10.94
C HIS A 55 3.01 -18.89 11.83
N TRP A 56 4.12 -18.33 11.35
CA TRP A 56 4.97 -17.37 12.06
C TRP A 56 4.54 -15.90 11.87
N LEU A 57 3.56 -15.59 11.06
CA LEU A 57 3.21 -14.21 10.71
C LEU A 57 2.90 -13.31 11.92
N THR A 58 2.20 -13.83 12.93
CA THR A 58 1.95 -13.06 14.16
C THR A 58 3.25 -12.61 14.82
N GLU A 59 4.27 -13.49 14.85
CA GLU A 59 5.60 -13.15 15.36
C GLU A 59 6.29 -12.13 14.44
N ALA A 60 6.27 -12.32 13.11
CA ALA A 60 6.88 -11.42 12.13
C ALA A 60 6.34 -9.98 12.23
N TYR A 61 5.07 -9.81 12.52
CA TYR A 61 4.46 -8.50 12.72
C TYR A 61 4.68 -7.92 14.12
N SER A 62 4.90 -8.74 15.14
CA SER A 62 5.12 -8.27 16.52
C SER A 62 6.49 -7.65 16.74
N PHE A 63 7.51 -8.08 16.01
CA PHE A 63 8.89 -7.57 16.11
C PHE A 63 9.16 -6.26 15.35
N GLY A 64 8.14 -5.63 14.82
CA GLY A 64 8.31 -4.37 14.09
C GLY A 64 9.22 -4.54 12.88
N GLY A 65 8.91 -5.49 11.99
CA GLY A 65 9.69 -5.78 10.76
C GLY A 65 10.03 -4.53 9.93
N SER A 66 9.26 -3.45 10.12
CA SER A 66 9.54 -2.12 9.56
C SER A 66 10.89 -1.53 9.98
N THR A 67 11.51 -1.96 11.10
CA THR A 67 12.83 -1.46 11.52
C THR A 67 13.96 -1.97 10.64
N LEU A 68 13.76 -3.08 9.94
CA LEU A 68 14.72 -3.63 8.97
C LEU A 68 14.51 -3.04 7.56
N ASP A 69 13.37 -2.45 7.30
CA ASP A 69 13.04 -1.82 6.02
C ASP A 69 13.32 -0.32 6.06
N VAL A 70 14.53 0.04 5.70
CA VAL A 70 14.96 1.46 5.60
C VAL A 70 14.22 2.23 4.50
N GLY A 71 13.56 1.54 3.58
CA GLY A 71 12.76 2.14 2.50
C GLY A 71 11.35 2.58 2.95
N THR A 72 10.90 2.19 4.14
CA THR A 72 9.53 2.49 4.63
C THR A 72 9.17 3.98 4.59
N ALA A 73 10.11 4.89 4.82
CA ALA A 73 9.87 6.32 4.72
C ALA A 73 10.10 6.88 3.31
N LEU A 74 11.08 6.35 2.58
CA LEU A 74 11.47 6.87 1.27
C LEU A 74 10.47 6.50 0.17
N ARG A 75 9.99 5.27 0.13
CA ARG A 75 9.03 4.80 -0.89
C ARG A 75 7.73 5.62 -0.92
N PRO A 76 7.07 5.95 0.18
CA PRO A 76 5.90 6.82 0.17
C PRO A 76 6.18 8.19 -0.45
N LEU A 77 7.36 8.78 -0.21
CA LEU A 77 7.75 10.06 -0.80
C LEU A 77 7.97 9.95 -2.31
N GLN A 78 8.69 8.93 -2.77
CA GLN A 78 8.92 8.70 -4.19
C GLN A 78 7.62 8.42 -4.95
N ASN A 79 6.76 7.52 -4.40
CA ASN A 79 5.47 7.21 -4.96
C ASN A 79 4.57 8.46 -5.02
N TRP A 80 4.56 9.27 -3.95
CA TRP A 80 3.80 10.52 -3.92
C TRP A 80 4.23 11.46 -5.04
N LEU A 81 5.53 11.76 -5.16
CA LEU A 81 6.02 12.70 -6.16
C LEU A 81 5.66 12.25 -7.58
N LEU A 82 5.89 10.98 -7.89
CA LEU A 82 5.63 10.42 -9.20
C LEU A 82 4.13 10.40 -9.52
N LEU A 83 3.32 9.87 -8.59
CA LEU A 83 1.90 9.71 -8.83
C LEU A 83 1.13 11.02 -8.79
N ALA A 84 1.44 11.92 -7.85
CA ALA A 84 0.77 13.21 -7.79
C ALA A 84 1.04 14.07 -9.04
N ALA A 85 2.27 14.05 -9.55
CA ALA A 85 2.61 14.70 -10.81
C ALA A 85 1.86 14.09 -12.00
N ALA A 86 1.85 12.75 -12.11
CA ALA A 86 1.15 12.05 -13.18
C ALA A 86 -0.38 12.26 -13.10
N PHE A 87 -0.97 12.18 -11.91
CA PHE A 87 -2.41 12.40 -11.70
C PHE A 87 -2.82 13.83 -12.10
N GLN A 88 -1.98 14.81 -11.75
CA GLN A 88 -2.22 16.21 -12.12
C GLN A 88 -2.10 16.39 -13.63
N ALA A 89 -1.06 15.85 -14.26
CA ALA A 89 -0.84 15.97 -15.71
C ALA A 89 -1.96 15.31 -16.53
N CYS A 90 -2.45 14.15 -16.07
CA CYS A 90 -3.54 13.41 -16.74
C CYS A 90 -4.94 13.90 -16.34
N GLY A 91 -5.07 14.87 -15.44
CA GLY A 91 -6.36 15.45 -15.03
C GLY A 91 -7.25 14.49 -14.25
N LEU A 92 -6.69 13.65 -13.38
CA LEU A 92 -7.50 12.76 -12.55
C LEU A 92 -8.40 13.57 -11.59
N PRO A 93 -9.65 13.10 -11.32
CA PRO A 93 -10.63 13.86 -10.55
C PRO A 93 -10.24 13.94 -9.07
N LYS A 94 -9.99 15.14 -8.56
CA LYS A 94 -9.55 15.35 -7.15
C LYS A 94 -10.60 14.97 -6.11
N THR A 95 -11.89 15.08 -6.47
CA THR A 95 -13.02 14.80 -5.57
C THR A 95 -13.45 13.33 -5.55
N ALA A 96 -12.94 12.51 -6.47
CA ALA A 96 -13.21 11.08 -6.46
C ALA A 96 -12.61 10.40 -5.22
N ARG A 97 -13.10 9.22 -4.87
CA ARG A 97 -12.61 8.42 -3.74
C ARG A 97 -11.38 7.62 -4.15
N TYR A 98 -10.29 7.79 -3.43
CA TYR A 98 -9.04 7.04 -3.58
C TYR A 98 -8.77 6.25 -2.30
N ILE A 99 -8.28 5.02 -2.43
CA ILE A 99 -7.93 4.19 -1.27
C ILE A 99 -6.46 3.81 -1.37
N ASP A 100 -5.72 4.01 -0.28
CA ASP A 100 -4.38 3.49 -0.06
C ASP A 100 -4.51 2.20 0.76
N PHE A 101 -4.48 1.06 0.07
CA PHE A 101 -4.66 -0.26 0.66
C PHE A 101 -3.33 -0.77 1.21
N GLY A 102 -3.30 -1.11 2.50
CA GLY A 102 -2.06 -1.44 3.21
C GLY A 102 -1.16 -0.22 3.43
N GLY A 103 -1.77 0.97 3.64
CA GLY A 103 -1.07 2.25 3.70
C GLY A 103 -0.17 2.44 4.94
N ASN A 104 -0.06 1.44 5.82
CA ASN A 104 0.82 1.41 6.99
C ASN A 104 0.70 2.70 7.84
N SER A 105 1.76 3.52 7.90
CA SER A 105 1.77 4.78 8.67
C SER A 105 0.83 5.86 8.13
N GLY A 106 0.26 5.68 6.93
CA GLY A 106 -0.60 6.64 6.25
C GLY A 106 0.15 7.84 5.64
N LEU A 107 1.49 7.78 5.56
CA LEU A 107 2.28 8.89 5.03
C LEU A 107 1.94 9.18 3.56
N PHE A 108 1.85 8.17 2.71
CA PHE A 108 1.48 8.35 1.30
C PHE A 108 0.07 8.95 1.16
N THR A 109 -0.90 8.41 1.91
CA THR A 109 -2.26 8.96 1.98
C THR A 109 -2.25 10.46 2.31
N GLN A 110 -1.54 10.86 3.36
CA GLN A 110 -1.47 12.27 3.79
C GLN A 110 -0.82 13.16 2.72
N LEU A 111 0.26 12.70 2.09
CA LEU A 111 0.92 13.43 1.01
C LEU A 111 0.04 13.58 -0.23
N MET A 112 -0.71 12.56 -0.62
CA MET A 112 -1.68 12.64 -1.72
C MET A 112 -2.83 13.61 -1.40
N ARG A 113 -3.28 13.67 -0.14
CA ARG A 113 -4.25 14.67 0.32
C ARG A 113 -3.66 16.08 0.23
N TYR A 114 -2.40 16.28 0.58
CA TYR A 114 -1.71 17.56 0.35
C TYR A 114 -1.62 17.96 -1.12
N SER A 115 -1.69 17.02 -2.04
CA SER A 115 -1.78 17.25 -3.48
C SER A 115 -3.22 17.47 -3.97
N GLY A 116 -4.21 17.44 -3.06
CA GLY A 116 -5.62 17.71 -3.35
C GLY A 116 -6.44 16.48 -3.75
N TYR A 117 -5.95 15.26 -3.59
CA TYR A 117 -6.69 14.03 -3.89
C TYR A 117 -7.32 13.45 -2.63
N ARG A 118 -8.61 13.08 -2.68
CA ARG A 118 -9.36 12.52 -1.54
C ARG A 118 -8.94 11.07 -1.28
N PHE A 119 -7.74 10.88 -0.71
CA PHE A 119 -7.25 9.59 -0.28
C PHE A 119 -7.74 9.21 1.11
N GLU A 120 -8.05 7.92 1.28
CA GLU A 120 -8.36 7.26 2.54
C GLU A 120 -7.39 6.09 2.73
N CYS A 121 -6.92 5.85 3.94
CA CYS A 121 -5.98 4.79 4.28
C CYS A 121 -6.72 3.57 4.82
N PHE A 122 -6.50 2.41 4.24
CA PHE A 122 -6.93 1.14 4.80
C PHE A 122 -5.71 0.32 5.16
N ASP A 123 -5.58 -0.06 6.43
CA ASP A 123 -4.58 -1.02 6.88
C ASP A 123 -5.18 -1.90 7.96
N ARG A 124 -5.05 -3.23 7.78
CA ARG A 124 -5.63 -4.21 8.70
C ARG A 124 -4.83 -4.36 9.99
N TYR A 125 -3.53 -4.12 9.93
CA TYR A 125 -2.58 -4.44 11.00
C TYR A 125 -2.04 -3.21 11.71
N THR A 126 -2.04 -2.07 11.04
CA THR A 126 -1.44 -0.83 11.53
C THR A 126 -2.47 0.29 11.53
N LYS A 127 -2.61 0.99 12.66
CA LYS A 127 -3.36 2.23 12.68
C LYS A 127 -2.49 3.34 12.09
N PRO A 128 -2.91 4.02 10.99
CA PRO A 128 -2.08 4.99 10.32
C PRO A 128 -1.88 6.25 11.17
N PHE A 129 -0.64 6.56 11.52
CA PHE A 129 -0.30 7.72 12.33
C PHE A 129 -0.52 9.05 11.59
N PHE A 130 -0.13 9.11 10.31
CA PHE A 130 -0.25 10.35 9.51
C PHE A 130 -1.64 10.58 8.93
N ALA A 131 -2.46 9.54 8.81
CA ALA A 131 -3.79 9.59 8.22
C ALA A 131 -4.88 9.02 9.15
N ASP A 132 -4.76 9.21 10.47
CA ASP A 132 -5.68 8.65 11.47
C ASP A 132 -7.13 9.10 11.24
N TYR A 133 -7.35 10.34 10.80
CA TYR A 133 -8.69 10.88 10.49
C TYR A 133 -9.29 10.36 9.17
N HIS A 134 -8.49 9.72 8.35
CA HIS A 134 -8.86 9.17 7.05
C HIS A 134 -8.63 7.66 7.02
N HIS A 135 -8.59 7.03 8.20
CA HIS A 135 -8.43 5.60 8.35
C HIS A 135 -9.77 4.89 8.17
N LEU A 136 -9.79 3.94 7.26
CA LEU A 136 -10.90 3.02 7.05
C LEU A 136 -10.70 1.78 7.90
N THR A 137 -11.66 1.46 8.76
CA THR A 137 -11.66 0.18 9.51
C THR A 137 -12.13 -0.99 8.64
N GLU A 138 -12.86 -0.68 7.57
CA GLU A 138 -13.31 -1.63 6.54
C GLU A 138 -13.39 -0.91 5.19
N LEU A 139 -13.26 -1.64 4.10
CA LEU A 139 -13.30 -1.06 2.75
C LEU A 139 -14.68 -0.50 2.38
N GLY A 140 -15.74 -1.06 2.97
CA GLY A 140 -17.11 -0.68 2.70
C GLY A 140 -17.57 -1.06 1.29
N ALA A 141 -18.84 -0.73 0.98
CA ALA A 141 -19.44 -0.98 -0.33
C ALA A 141 -19.37 0.23 -1.30
N GLU A 142 -18.86 1.37 -0.84
CA GLU A 142 -18.72 2.56 -1.69
C GLU A 142 -17.62 2.33 -2.73
N GLU A 143 -17.97 2.56 -3.99
CA GLU A 143 -17.05 2.38 -5.11
C GLU A 143 -15.83 3.31 -4.98
N ALA A 144 -14.62 2.76 -5.15
CA ALA A 144 -13.40 3.54 -5.22
C ALA A 144 -13.09 3.90 -6.68
N PHE A 145 -12.67 5.13 -6.94
CA PHE A 145 -12.17 5.50 -8.26
C PHE A 145 -10.82 4.83 -8.55
N LEU A 146 -9.93 4.85 -7.56
CA LEU A 146 -8.60 4.26 -7.68
C LEU A 146 -8.16 3.67 -6.32
N VAL A 147 -7.49 2.52 -6.38
CA VAL A 147 -6.85 1.88 -5.23
C VAL A 147 -5.35 1.79 -5.49
N THR A 148 -4.53 2.20 -4.53
CA THR A 148 -3.09 1.92 -4.49
C THR A 148 -2.81 0.80 -3.50
N ALA A 149 -1.83 -0.08 -3.79
CA ALA A 149 -1.37 -1.12 -2.88
C ALA A 149 0.14 -1.36 -3.11
N PHE A 150 0.99 -0.65 -2.34
CA PHE A 150 2.43 -0.61 -2.56
C PHE A 150 3.17 -1.47 -1.55
N GLU A 151 3.90 -2.49 -2.03
CA GLU A 151 4.62 -3.45 -1.18
C GLU A 151 3.66 -4.09 -0.15
N VAL A 152 2.55 -4.63 -0.64
CA VAL A 152 1.47 -5.21 0.17
C VAL A 152 1.11 -6.61 -0.27
N LEU A 153 1.08 -6.85 -1.59
CA LEU A 153 0.57 -8.09 -2.15
C LEU A 153 1.37 -9.31 -1.70
N GLU A 154 2.69 -9.18 -1.54
CA GLU A 154 3.60 -10.22 -1.08
C GLU A 154 3.37 -10.64 0.38
N HIS A 155 2.67 -9.82 1.15
CA HIS A 155 2.30 -10.09 2.54
C HIS A 155 1.03 -10.93 2.69
N PHE A 156 0.26 -11.14 1.62
CA PHE A 156 -1.01 -11.84 1.68
C PHE A 156 -0.81 -13.34 1.98
N ALA A 157 -1.27 -13.77 3.15
CA ALA A 157 -1.30 -15.18 3.51
C ALA A 157 -2.33 -15.94 2.65
N GLU A 158 -3.47 -15.30 2.39
CA GLU A 158 -4.56 -15.81 1.55
C GLU A 158 -4.80 -14.87 0.35
N PRO A 159 -3.85 -14.84 -0.62
CA PRO A 159 -3.82 -13.81 -1.67
C PRO A 159 -5.10 -13.77 -2.50
N ARG A 160 -5.77 -14.91 -2.70
CA ARG A 160 -7.03 -14.96 -3.45
C ARG A 160 -8.13 -14.17 -2.76
N GLN A 161 -8.33 -14.41 -1.45
CA GLN A 161 -9.39 -13.77 -0.69
C GLN A 161 -9.13 -12.27 -0.48
N GLU A 162 -7.88 -11.93 -0.22
CA GLU A 162 -7.49 -10.54 0.05
C GLU A 162 -7.57 -9.68 -1.22
N LEU A 163 -7.19 -10.23 -2.37
CA LEU A 163 -7.36 -9.58 -3.67
C LEU A 163 -8.82 -9.51 -4.09
N ASP A 164 -9.63 -10.56 -3.84
CA ASP A 164 -11.06 -10.52 -4.11
C ASP A 164 -11.73 -9.39 -3.31
N ALA A 165 -11.33 -9.16 -2.05
CA ALA A 165 -11.82 -8.05 -1.23
C ALA A 165 -11.39 -6.67 -1.78
N LEU A 166 -10.15 -6.53 -2.25
CA LEU A 166 -9.66 -5.31 -2.88
C LEU A 166 -10.48 -4.98 -4.14
N PHE A 167 -10.64 -5.96 -5.03
CA PHE A 167 -11.38 -5.77 -6.29
C PHE A 167 -12.90 -5.65 -6.09
N ALA A 168 -13.45 -6.07 -4.94
CA ALA A 168 -14.86 -5.87 -4.61
C ALA A 168 -15.25 -4.38 -4.47
N THR A 169 -14.28 -3.49 -4.20
CA THR A 169 -14.49 -2.03 -4.24
C THR A 169 -14.66 -1.48 -5.66
N GLN A 170 -14.56 -2.32 -6.67
CA GLN A 170 -14.74 -2.03 -8.09
C GLN A 170 -14.00 -0.78 -8.61
N PRO A 171 -12.71 -0.61 -8.32
CA PRO A 171 -11.99 0.59 -8.74
C PRO A 171 -11.87 0.67 -10.27
N ALA A 172 -11.87 1.87 -10.82
CA ALA A 172 -11.57 2.04 -12.24
C ALA A 172 -10.11 1.70 -12.57
N LEU A 173 -9.21 1.88 -11.58
CA LEU A 173 -7.79 1.56 -11.67
C LEU A 173 -7.26 1.06 -10.32
N VAL A 174 -6.46 -0.01 -10.34
CA VAL A 174 -5.60 -0.41 -9.21
C VAL A 174 -4.15 -0.23 -9.62
N ILE A 175 -3.35 0.41 -8.77
CA ILE A 175 -1.90 0.56 -8.95
C ILE A 175 -1.21 -0.16 -7.80
N THR A 176 -0.39 -1.16 -8.13
CA THR A 176 0.35 -1.95 -7.14
C THR A 176 1.84 -1.85 -7.37
N SER A 177 2.63 -2.10 -6.33
CA SER A 177 4.04 -2.44 -6.46
C SER A 177 4.31 -3.74 -5.72
N THR A 178 4.99 -4.64 -6.38
CA THR A 178 5.56 -5.87 -5.81
C THR A 178 6.58 -6.40 -6.82
N GLN A 179 7.65 -7.03 -6.37
CA GLN A 179 8.60 -7.65 -7.30
C GLN A 179 8.06 -9.00 -7.78
N LEU A 180 8.09 -9.20 -9.11
CA LEU A 180 7.57 -10.42 -9.71
C LEU A 180 8.57 -11.57 -9.60
N TRP A 181 8.07 -12.76 -9.27
CA TRP A 181 8.83 -13.99 -9.34
C TRP A 181 8.99 -14.44 -10.81
N GLN A 182 10.24 -14.62 -11.22
CA GLN A 182 10.64 -15.03 -12.58
C GLN A 182 11.64 -16.20 -12.55
N GLY A 183 11.61 -17.01 -11.46
CA GLY A 183 12.52 -18.13 -11.29
C GLY A 183 13.86 -17.76 -10.63
N GLN A 184 13.94 -16.64 -9.93
CA GLN A 184 15.10 -16.26 -9.12
C GLN A 184 15.38 -17.35 -8.06
N GLY A 185 16.59 -17.53 -7.63
CA GLY A 185 16.99 -18.57 -6.68
C GLY A 185 16.63 -18.27 -5.22
N ALA A 186 17.07 -19.13 -4.32
CA ALA A 186 16.88 -18.96 -2.87
C ALA A 186 17.63 -17.75 -2.29
N ASP A 187 18.55 -17.17 -3.04
CA ASP A 187 19.34 -15.98 -2.71
C ASP A 187 18.65 -14.66 -3.14
N TRP A 188 17.46 -14.72 -3.73
CA TRP A 188 16.73 -13.51 -4.13
C TRP A 188 16.39 -12.66 -2.91
N GLY A 189 16.94 -11.44 -2.86
CA GLY A 189 16.83 -10.55 -1.70
C GLY A 189 15.40 -10.18 -1.32
N TYR A 190 14.46 -10.20 -2.29
CA TYR A 190 13.06 -9.87 -2.05
C TYR A 190 12.31 -10.94 -1.24
N LEU A 191 12.86 -12.16 -1.10
CA LEU A 191 12.31 -13.16 -0.17
C LEU A 191 12.29 -12.65 1.28
N ALA A 192 13.18 -11.74 1.64
CA ALA A 192 13.28 -11.07 2.93
C ALA A 192 13.10 -12.03 4.15
N PRO A 193 13.81 -13.16 4.21
CA PRO A 193 13.54 -14.21 5.19
C PRO A 193 13.77 -13.75 6.64
N ALA A 194 14.64 -12.77 6.86
CA ALA A 194 14.85 -12.20 8.18
C ALA A 194 13.65 -11.42 8.72
N CYS A 195 12.85 -10.80 7.83
CA CYS A 195 11.61 -10.11 8.20
C CYS A 195 10.43 -11.08 8.35
N GLY A 196 10.39 -12.13 7.53
CA GLY A 196 9.39 -13.18 7.56
C GLY A 196 7.98 -12.76 7.12
N GLN A 197 7.82 -11.57 6.56
CA GLN A 197 6.52 -11.02 6.18
C GLN A 197 6.16 -11.32 4.72
N HIS A 198 7.15 -11.56 3.83
CA HIS A 198 6.91 -11.93 2.45
C HIS A 198 6.62 -13.44 2.36
N VAL A 199 5.40 -13.77 2.00
CA VAL A 199 4.90 -15.16 2.02
C VAL A 199 4.30 -15.63 0.70
N PHE A 200 4.10 -14.69 -0.26
CA PHE A 200 3.60 -14.97 -1.58
C PHE A 200 4.26 -14.06 -2.63
N PHE A 201 4.72 -14.62 -3.74
CA PHE A 201 5.44 -13.89 -4.79
C PHE A 201 4.77 -14.16 -6.13
N TYR A 202 4.26 -13.12 -6.75
CA TYR A 202 3.41 -13.25 -7.94
C TYR A 202 4.24 -13.49 -9.19
N GLY A 203 3.86 -14.50 -9.96
CA GLY A 203 4.27 -14.64 -11.35
C GLY A 203 3.40 -13.75 -12.25
N GLU A 204 3.91 -13.31 -13.39
CA GLU A 204 3.17 -12.51 -14.36
C GLU A 204 1.87 -13.18 -14.79
N ALA A 205 1.89 -14.50 -15.08
CA ALA A 205 0.71 -15.24 -15.46
C ALA A 205 -0.37 -15.22 -14.35
N GLY A 206 0.05 -15.27 -13.07
CA GLY A 206 -0.85 -15.17 -11.93
C GLY A 206 -1.56 -13.82 -11.85
N LEU A 207 -0.84 -12.72 -12.09
CA LEU A 207 -1.45 -11.38 -12.13
C LEU A 207 -2.36 -11.20 -13.35
N ARG A 208 -2.02 -11.78 -14.52
CA ARG A 208 -2.88 -11.75 -15.70
C ARG A 208 -4.19 -12.53 -15.48
N ASP A 209 -4.12 -13.72 -14.89
CA ASP A 209 -5.30 -14.52 -14.54
C ASP A 209 -6.18 -13.78 -13.52
N LEU A 210 -5.56 -13.12 -12.54
CA LEU A 210 -6.23 -12.27 -11.56
C LEU A 210 -6.98 -11.13 -12.25
N ALA A 211 -6.31 -10.38 -13.12
CA ALA A 211 -6.91 -9.28 -13.87
C ALA A 211 -8.13 -9.75 -14.69
N LEU A 212 -7.97 -10.84 -15.43
CA LEU A 212 -9.05 -11.42 -16.24
C LEU A 212 -10.24 -11.84 -15.40
N ARG A 213 -10.00 -12.48 -14.25
CA ARG A 213 -11.05 -12.94 -13.32
C ARG A 213 -11.92 -11.81 -12.82
N HIS A 214 -11.33 -10.64 -12.58
CA HIS A 214 -12.04 -9.46 -12.08
C HIS A 214 -12.50 -8.48 -13.18
N GLY A 215 -12.23 -8.77 -14.45
CA GLY A 215 -12.64 -7.91 -15.57
C GLY A 215 -11.73 -6.72 -15.83
N TYR A 216 -10.44 -6.86 -15.50
CA TYR A 216 -9.40 -5.84 -15.70
C TYR A 216 -8.42 -6.24 -16.79
N ASP A 217 -7.77 -5.25 -17.38
CA ASP A 217 -6.54 -5.42 -18.16
C ASP A 217 -5.34 -5.14 -17.25
N LEU A 218 -4.29 -5.96 -17.40
CA LEU A 218 -3.02 -5.77 -16.70
C LEU A 218 -2.01 -5.06 -17.62
N VAL A 219 -1.47 -3.94 -17.14
CA VAL A 219 -0.31 -3.27 -17.72
C VAL A 219 0.83 -3.37 -16.74
N LEU A 220 1.96 -3.92 -17.18
CA LEU A 220 3.19 -3.99 -16.39
C LEU A 220 4.07 -2.80 -16.73
N GLY A 221 4.34 -1.97 -15.72
CA GLY A 221 5.29 -0.88 -15.78
C GLY A 221 6.63 -1.25 -15.15
N ARG A 222 7.56 -0.29 -15.12
CA ARG A 222 8.88 -0.47 -14.54
C ARG A 222 8.83 -0.68 -13.02
N SER A 223 8.03 0.13 -12.32
CA SER A 223 7.92 0.12 -10.85
C SER A 223 6.55 -0.33 -10.37
N PHE A 224 5.53 -0.30 -11.22
CA PHE A 224 4.15 -0.55 -10.86
C PHE A 224 3.47 -1.56 -11.78
N GLN A 225 2.46 -2.23 -11.24
CA GLN A 225 1.50 -3.00 -12.00
C GLN A 225 0.17 -2.25 -11.98
N PHE A 226 -0.49 -2.14 -13.11
CA PHE A 226 -1.74 -1.42 -13.29
C PHE A 226 -2.84 -2.39 -13.70
N PHE A 227 -3.90 -2.46 -12.90
CA PHE A 227 -5.12 -3.18 -13.25
C PHE A 227 -6.18 -2.15 -13.63
N ALA A 228 -6.44 -2.01 -14.91
CA ALA A 228 -7.42 -1.06 -15.44
C ALA A 228 -8.71 -1.77 -15.79
N ARG A 229 -9.86 -1.29 -15.25
CA ARG A 229 -11.17 -1.87 -15.54
C ARG A 229 -11.44 -1.78 -17.04
N LYS A 230 -11.90 -2.88 -17.65
CA LYS A 230 -12.15 -2.95 -19.09
C LYS A 230 -13.30 -2.06 -19.54
N ARG A 231 -14.33 -1.92 -18.71
CA ARG A 231 -15.49 -1.07 -18.98
C ARG A 231 -15.25 0.30 -18.35
N GLU A 232 -15.71 1.36 -19.06
CA GLU A 232 -15.74 2.73 -18.54
C GLU A 232 -14.36 3.36 -18.24
N ARG A 233 -13.37 3.04 -19.08
CA ARG A 233 -12.04 3.64 -18.96
C ARG A 233 -12.11 5.13 -19.34
N SER A 234 -11.92 6.01 -18.35
CA SER A 234 -11.90 7.46 -18.60
C SER A 234 -10.70 7.88 -19.44
N PRO A 235 -10.79 9.01 -20.18
CA PRO A 235 -9.64 9.57 -20.92
C PRO A 235 -8.41 9.78 -20.01
N ALA A 236 -8.61 10.26 -18.78
CA ALA A 236 -7.55 10.50 -17.79
C ALA A 236 -6.82 9.19 -17.41
N ILE A 237 -7.54 8.07 -17.20
CA ILE A 237 -6.94 6.77 -16.95
C ILE A 237 -6.18 6.28 -18.19
N SER A 238 -6.72 6.46 -19.37
CA SER A 238 -6.06 6.05 -20.61
C SER A 238 -4.74 6.78 -20.83
N GLU A 239 -4.71 8.09 -20.58
CA GLU A 239 -3.50 8.91 -20.63
C GLU A 239 -2.48 8.48 -19.57
N LEU A 240 -2.94 8.23 -18.34
CA LEU A 240 -2.09 7.75 -17.26
C LEU A 240 -1.42 6.41 -17.60
N LEU A 241 -2.17 5.47 -18.20
CA LEU A 241 -1.64 4.16 -18.61
C LEU A 241 -0.65 4.25 -19.79
N THR A 242 -0.68 5.35 -20.54
CA THR A 242 0.28 5.60 -21.62
C THR A 242 1.58 6.17 -21.08
N SER A 243 1.52 7.08 -20.11
CA SER A 243 2.66 7.86 -19.63
C SER A 243 3.36 7.22 -18.42
N LEU A 244 2.59 6.79 -17.41
CA LEU A 244 3.14 6.37 -16.12
C LEU A 244 3.91 5.03 -16.12
N PRO A 245 3.56 3.99 -16.91
CA PRO A 245 4.25 2.69 -16.81
C PRO A 245 5.76 2.77 -17.04
N MET A 246 6.21 3.70 -17.87
CA MET A 246 7.63 3.91 -18.17
C MET A 246 8.21 5.16 -17.50
N ALA A 247 7.43 5.86 -16.68
CA ALA A 247 7.88 7.04 -15.98
C ALA A 247 8.92 6.69 -14.90
N GLU A 248 9.89 7.58 -14.73
CA GLU A 248 10.94 7.51 -13.72
C GLU A 248 11.13 8.91 -13.14
N LEU A 249 11.21 8.99 -11.83
CA LEU A 249 11.53 10.25 -11.16
C LEU A 249 13.04 10.38 -11.11
N LYS A 250 13.57 11.42 -11.76
CA LYS A 250 14.99 11.75 -11.68
C LYS A 250 15.28 12.64 -10.49
N ASP A 251 16.44 12.48 -9.87
CA ASP A 251 16.82 13.24 -8.67
C ASP A 251 16.78 14.76 -8.93
N GLU A 252 17.15 15.20 -10.11
CA GLU A 252 17.12 16.62 -10.52
C GLU A 252 15.72 17.23 -10.57
N ASP A 253 14.69 16.39 -10.76
CA ASP A 253 13.29 16.83 -10.88
C ASP A 253 12.52 16.82 -9.56
N ILE A 254 13.10 16.27 -8.48
CA ILE A 254 12.41 16.06 -7.20
C ILE A 254 11.82 17.36 -6.63
N LEU A 255 12.65 18.42 -6.51
CA LEU A 255 12.20 19.70 -5.94
C LEU A 255 11.17 20.40 -6.81
N ALA A 256 11.36 20.41 -8.12
CA ALA A 256 10.41 21.00 -9.06
C ALA A 256 9.07 20.25 -9.04
N THR A 257 9.10 18.91 -9.01
CA THR A 257 7.92 18.06 -8.91
C THR A 257 7.20 18.29 -7.59
N ALA A 258 7.91 18.29 -6.45
CA ALA A 258 7.33 18.57 -5.15
C ALA A 258 6.63 19.94 -5.11
N GLY A 259 7.28 20.98 -5.62
CA GLY A 259 6.70 22.33 -5.71
C GLY A 259 5.44 22.38 -6.58
N SER A 260 5.33 21.54 -7.62
CA SER A 260 4.16 21.49 -8.49
C SER A 260 2.96 20.76 -7.86
N VAL A 261 3.19 19.68 -7.12
CA VAL A 261 2.12 18.83 -6.56
C VAL A 261 1.50 19.37 -5.28
N VAL A 262 2.21 20.23 -4.54
CA VAL A 262 1.71 20.83 -3.30
C VAL A 262 0.90 22.13 -3.53
N ARG A 263 0.81 22.62 -4.76
CA ARG A 263 0.14 23.88 -5.05
C ARG A 263 -1.39 23.82 -4.95
N GLY A 264 -1.97 24.80 -4.22
CA GLY A 264 -3.40 25.15 -4.35
C GLY A 264 -4.36 24.13 -3.74
N ASN A 265 -4.11 23.73 -2.53
CA ASN A 265 -4.82 22.64 -1.91
C ASN A 265 -5.59 23.09 -0.66
N ASP A 266 -6.91 22.96 -0.68
CA ASP A 266 -7.78 23.30 0.47
C ASP A 266 -7.84 22.18 1.52
N TYR A 267 -7.40 20.95 1.19
CA TYR A 267 -7.42 19.83 2.14
C TYR A 267 -6.51 20.03 3.35
N ILE A 268 -5.38 20.73 3.21
CA ILE A 268 -4.49 21.01 4.37
C ILE A 268 -5.26 21.76 5.46
N ALA A 269 -6.02 22.78 5.09
CA ALA A 269 -6.83 23.54 6.03
C ALA A 269 -8.01 22.71 6.58
N GLN A 270 -8.67 21.94 5.73
CA GLN A 270 -9.77 21.06 6.10
C GLN A 270 -9.29 19.94 7.03
N ASP A 271 -8.22 19.22 6.67
CA ASP A 271 -7.64 18.13 7.46
C ASP A 271 -7.16 18.64 8.82
N SER A 272 -6.54 19.85 8.87
CA SER A 272 -6.15 20.48 10.13
C SER A 272 -7.35 20.81 11.02
N ALA A 273 -8.43 21.32 10.45
CA ALA A 273 -9.65 21.61 11.18
C ALA A 273 -10.33 20.35 11.72
N GLU A 274 -10.41 19.28 10.90
CA GLU A 274 -10.94 17.98 11.30
C GLU A 274 -10.12 17.32 12.41
N ALA A 275 -8.78 17.38 12.29
CA ALA A 275 -7.84 16.88 13.31
C ALA A 275 -8.05 17.56 14.66
N VAL A 276 -8.12 18.90 14.65
CA VAL A 276 -8.37 19.69 15.86
C VAL A 276 -9.73 19.37 16.47
N ALA A 277 -10.77 19.30 15.63
CA ALA A 277 -12.12 18.97 16.10
C ALA A 277 -12.18 17.57 16.74
N GLN A 278 -11.52 16.59 16.16
CA GLN A 278 -11.45 15.23 16.72
C GLN A 278 -10.65 15.18 18.01
N PHE A 279 -9.52 15.88 18.09
CA PHE A 279 -8.72 15.99 19.30
C PHE A 279 -9.55 16.58 20.45
N VAL A 280 -10.28 17.67 20.19
CA VAL A 280 -11.17 18.31 21.18
C VAL A 280 -12.27 17.33 21.65
N ARG A 281 -12.97 16.64 20.71
CA ARG A 281 -13.97 15.62 21.07
C ARG A 281 -13.39 14.50 21.94
N ASN A 282 -12.17 14.03 21.64
CA ASN A 282 -11.51 12.99 22.41
C ASN A 282 -11.13 13.46 23.83
N LEU A 283 -10.75 14.73 23.99
CA LEU A 283 -10.50 15.31 25.31
C LEU A 283 -11.80 15.48 26.11
N GLU A 284 -12.86 15.97 25.48
CA GLU A 284 -14.18 16.13 26.12
C GLU A 284 -14.75 14.78 26.60
N ALA A 285 -14.54 13.71 25.81
CA ALA A 285 -14.99 12.35 26.18
C ALA A 285 -14.20 11.74 27.36
N ARG A 286 -13.01 12.26 27.69
CA ARG A 286 -12.14 11.76 28.77
C ARG A 286 -12.26 12.55 30.07
N THR A 287 -12.97 13.68 30.05
CA THR A 287 -13.03 14.61 31.19
C THR A 287 -14.46 14.84 31.63
N GLU A 288 -14.71 14.80 32.97
CA GLU A 288 -15.94 15.32 33.56
C GLU A 288 -16.07 16.82 33.24
N PRO A 289 -17.29 17.33 33.00
CA PRO A 289 -17.50 18.70 32.53
C PRO A 289 -17.18 19.73 33.61
N LYS A 290 -15.98 20.29 33.58
CA LYS A 290 -15.63 21.51 34.34
C LYS A 290 -15.56 22.66 33.36
N ASP A 291 -16.27 23.75 33.63
CA ASP A 291 -16.35 24.95 32.76
C ASP A 291 -14.98 25.57 32.43
N SER A 292 -14.01 25.44 33.34
CA SER A 292 -12.63 25.86 33.11
C SER A 292 -11.89 25.10 32.04
N LEU A 293 -12.22 23.83 31.84
CA LEU A 293 -11.61 23.00 30.81
C LEU A 293 -12.12 23.33 29.40
N ARG A 294 -13.43 23.63 29.26
CA ARG A 294 -14.01 24.10 28.00
C ARG A 294 -13.37 25.40 27.51
N ALA A 295 -13.10 26.35 28.41
CA ALA A 295 -12.44 27.57 28.06
C ALA A 295 -10.98 27.34 27.62
N ALA A 296 -10.24 26.45 28.31
CA ALA A 296 -8.89 26.08 27.96
C ALA A 296 -8.83 25.35 26.61
N LEU A 297 -9.78 24.40 26.34
CA LEU A 297 -9.89 23.68 25.08
C LEU A 297 -10.24 24.61 23.91
N SER A 298 -11.07 25.62 24.13
CA SER A 298 -11.36 26.64 23.11
C SER A 298 -10.11 27.41 22.73
N GLN A 299 -9.28 27.82 23.71
CA GLN A 299 -8.02 28.55 23.47
C GLN A 299 -7.00 27.64 22.70
N VAL A 300 -6.89 26.39 23.09
CA VAL A 300 -6.01 25.41 22.38
C VAL A 300 -6.47 25.22 20.94
N ARG A 301 -7.78 25.04 20.72
CA ARG A 301 -8.35 24.94 19.39
C ARG A 301 -8.02 26.15 18.52
N ASP A 302 -8.25 27.36 19.04
CA ASP A 302 -8.05 28.59 18.31
C ASP A 302 -6.57 28.84 18.04
N GLY A 303 -5.69 28.44 18.97
CA GLY A 303 -4.22 28.47 18.81
C GLY A 303 -3.74 27.49 17.71
N LEU A 304 -4.24 26.25 17.70
CA LEU A 304 -3.88 25.25 16.69
C LEU A 304 -4.39 25.63 15.30
N LEU A 305 -5.59 26.18 15.20
CA LEU A 305 -6.14 26.68 13.92
C LEU A 305 -5.33 27.87 13.39
N SER A 306 -4.80 28.73 14.27
CA SER A 306 -3.91 29.83 13.88
C SER A 306 -2.55 29.32 13.37
N LEU A 307 -1.98 28.28 13.99
CA LEU A 307 -0.75 27.64 13.54
C LEU A 307 -0.91 26.98 12.16
N GLY A 308 -2.02 26.33 11.92
CA GLY A 308 -2.36 25.79 10.59
C GLY A 308 -2.44 26.88 9.52
N ARG A 309 -3.02 28.05 9.83
CA ARG A 309 -3.03 29.22 8.95
C ARG A 309 -1.65 29.84 8.73
N ILE A 310 -0.80 29.92 9.76
CA ILE A 310 0.57 30.43 9.64
C ILE A 310 1.39 29.53 8.71
N GLY A 311 1.30 28.23 8.83
CA GLY A 311 1.96 27.29 7.90
C GLY A 311 1.51 27.50 6.46
N TYR A 312 0.21 27.67 6.24
CA TYR A 312 -0.39 27.93 4.94
C TYR A 312 0.04 29.32 4.37
N ASP A 313 0.03 30.37 5.19
CA ASP A 313 0.42 31.72 4.80
C ASP A 313 1.94 31.84 4.52
N THR A 314 2.77 31.09 5.24
CA THR A 314 4.22 31.04 5.00
C THR A 314 4.54 30.38 3.66
N LEU A 315 3.87 29.26 3.35
CA LEU A 315 3.97 28.60 2.04
C LEU A 315 3.48 29.49 0.89
N ASN A 316 2.46 30.34 1.12
CA ASN A 316 1.94 31.26 0.10
C ASN A 316 2.74 32.57 -0.05
N LYS A 317 3.45 33.05 0.99
CA LYS A 317 4.30 34.26 0.89
C LYS A 317 5.53 34.04 0.00
N HIS A 318 6.11 32.87 -0.01
CA HIS A 318 7.19 32.51 -0.96
C HIS A 318 6.70 32.34 -2.42
N ARG A 319 5.40 32.51 -2.68
CA ARG A 319 4.76 32.42 -3.98
C ARG A 319 4.66 33.76 -4.74
N LYS A 320 4.90 34.90 -4.09
CA LYS A 320 4.73 36.24 -4.66
C LYS A 320 6.05 36.99 -4.85
N GLY A 321 7.17 36.37 -4.61
CA GLY A 321 8.52 36.75 -4.96
C GLY A 321 9.05 35.81 -6.03
#